data_3f58e19571720b7a1e8c0d23a36070fb
#
_entry.id   3f58e19571720b7a1e8c0d23a36070fb
#
_cell.length_a   1.000
_cell.length_b   1.000
_cell.length_c   1.000
_cell.angle_alpha   90.00
_cell.angle_beta   90.00
_cell.angle_gamma   90.00
#
_symmetry.space_group_name_H-M   'P 1'
#
loop_
_entity.id
_entity.type
_entity.pdbx_description
1 polymer ?
#
loop_
_entity_poly.entity_id
_entity_poly.type
_entity_poly.pdbx_seq_one_letter_code
_entity_poly.pdbx_strand_id
1 'polypeptide(L)'
;ADPYSFSAVVARVRADLKLGRTNDAITLLRTKTKAQPNETIWWELLAGAYDQDKKIGLRHYALAEKFATEGAWPSAIEQLRIARTAVGTDFYLGSVIDARLRAFQNQYREEQNEKRKG
;
A
#
# COMPACT_ATOMS: atom_id res chain seq x y z
N ALA A 1 -12.36 -9.40 25.08
CA ALA A 1 -12.18 -8.54 23.91
C ALA A 1 -11.96 -9.40 22.67
N ASP A 2 -12.50 -8.96 21.55
CA ASP A 2 -12.35 -9.63 20.28
C ASP A 2 -10.90 -9.42 19.76
N PRO A 3 -10.09 -10.50 19.61
CA PRO A 3 -8.71 -10.36 19.12
C PRO A 3 -8.64 -9.97 17.64
N TYR A 4 -9.76 -10.03 16.92
CA TYR A 4 -9.84 -9.67 15.52
C TYR A 4 -10.41 -8.29 15.29
N SER A 5 -10.74 -7.55 16.37
CA SER A 5 -11.21 -6.18 16.23
C SER A 5 -10.13 -5.29 15.61
N PHE A 6 -10.57 -4.24 14.95
CA PHE A 6 -9.66 -3.26 14.34
C PHE A 6 -8.60 -2.78 15.33
N SER A 7 -9.02 -2.34 16.51
CA SER A 7 -8.12 -1.82 17.54
C SER A 7 -7.11 -2.88 18.02
N ALA A 8 -7.56 -4.12 18.18
CA ALA A 8 -6.68 -5.19 18.63
C ALA A 8 -5.62 -5.53 17.59
N VAL A 9 -5.99 -5.55 16.32
CA VAL A 9 -5.04 -5.82 15.23
C VAL A 9 -4.01 -4.70 15.12
N VAL A 10 -4.45 -3.45 15.17
CA VAL A 10 -3.54 -2.29 15.14
C VAL A 10 -2.56 -2.34 16.31
N ALA A 11 -3.05 -2.63 17.51
CA ALA A 11 -2.21 -2.73 18.70
C ALA A 11 -1.17 -3.85 18.55
N ARG A 12 -1.58 -4.99 18.02
CA ARG A 12 -0.68 -6.13 17.79
C ARG A 12 0.40 -5.79 16.79
N VAL A 13 0.03 -5.16 15.66
CA VAL A 13 0.99 -4.75 14.65
C VAL A 13 2.02 -3.79 15.23
N ARG A 14 1.57 -2.80 15.96
CA ARG A 14 2.48 -1.82 16.61
C ARG A 14 3.41 -2.48 17.59
N ALA A 15 2.90 -3.43 18.38
CA ALA A 15 3.72 -4.18 19.33
C ALA A 15 4.77 -5.04 18.62
N ASP A 16 4.37 -5.73 17.54
CA ASP A 16 5.29 -6.56 16.75
C ASP A 16 6.41 -5.72 16.16
N LEU A 17 6.08 -4.56 15.59
CA LEU A 17 7.07 -3.66 15.01
C LEU A 17 8.03 -3.15 16.08
N LYS A 18 7.51 -2.79 17.24
CA LYS A 18 8.32 -2.29 18.37
C LYS A 18 9.28 -3.36 18.89
N LEU A 19 8.85 -4.62 18.86
CA LEU A 19 9.66 -5.76 19.31
C LEU A 19 10.57 -6.32 18.22
N GLY A 20 10.59 -5.72 17.05
CA GLY A 20 11.40 -6.21 15.93
C GLY A 20 10.81 -7.41 15.21
N ARG A 21 9.56 -7.77 15.47
CA ARG A 21 8.84 -8.87 14.80
C ARG A 21 8.23 -8.37 13.48
N THR A 22 9.07 -7.82 12.63
CA THR A 22 8.65 -7.14 11.42
C THR A 22 7.95 -8.09 10.44
N ASN A 23 8.47 -9.31 10.28
CA ASN A 23 7.85 -10.29 9.38
C ASN A 23 6.45 -10.68 9.81
N ASP A 24 6.22 -10.82 11.10
CA ASP A 24 4.88 -11.13 11.63
C ASP A 24 3.91 -10.00 11.32
N ALA A 25 4.34 -8.76 11.53
CA ALA A 25 3.53 -7.59 11.20
C ALA A 25 3.21 -7.52 9.70
N ILE A 26 4.20 -7.73 8.84
CA ILE A 26 4.01 -7.71 7.38
C ILE A 26 3.02 -8.78 6.96
N THR A 27 3.17 -10.00 7.45
CA THR A 27 2.28 -11.12 7.11
C THR A 27 0.84 -10.79 7.46
N LEU A 28 0.61 -10.29 8.67
CA LEU A 28 -0.73 -9.92 9.12
C LEU A 28 -1.31 -8.78 8.27
N LEU A 29 -0.50 -7.75 8.01
CA LEU A 29 -0.94 -6.59 7.24
C LEU A 29 -1.21 -6.94 5.77
N ARG A 30 -0.45 -7.84 5.18
CA ARG A 30 -0.73 -8.32 3.83
C ARG A 30 -2.08 -9.03 3.76
N THR A 31 -2.41 -9.80 4.79
CA THR A 31 -3.73 -10.42 4.90
C THR A 31 -4.82 -9.36 4.99
N LYS A 32 -4.59 -8.29 5.79
CA LYS A 32 -5.57 -7.22 5.97
C LYS A 32 -5.76 -6.39 4.70
N THR A 33 -4.68 -6.04 4.00
CA THR A 33 -4.78 -5.27 2.75
C THR A 33 -5.48 -6.08 1.65
N LYS A 34 -5.33 -7.39 1.66
CA LYS A 34 -6.01 -8.27 0.70
C LYS A 34 -7.50 -8.38 1.00
N ALA A 35 -7.87 -8.49 2.29
CA ALA A 35 -9.26 -8.60 2.71
C ALA A 35 -10.00 -7.27 2.64
N GLN A 36 -9.33 -6.17 2.93
CA GLN A 36 -9.91 -4.84 3.03
C GLN A 36 -9.05 -3.82 2.29
N PRO A 37 -8.97 -3.92 0.95
CA PRO A 37 -8.03 -3.08 0.17
C PRO A 37 -8.36 -1.59 0.17
N ASN A 38 -9.58 -1.22 0.56
CA ASN A 38 -10.00 0.18 0.62
C ASN A 38 -9.78 0.84 1.99
N GLU A 39 -9.29 0.07 2.96
CA GLU A 39 -9.01 0.58 4.30
C GLU A 39 -7.62 1.19 4.35
N THR A 40 -7.54 2.50 4.39
CA THR A 40 -6.29 3.27 4.34
C THR A 40 -5.29 2.83 5.41
N ILE A 41 -5.77 2.57 6.63
CA ILE A 41 -4.89 2.28 7.76
C ILE A 41 -4.01 1.05 7.53
N TRP A 42 -4.54 0.02 6.86
CA TRP A 42 -3.75 -1.19 6.63
C TRP A 42 -2.58 -0.94 5.69
N TRP A 43 -2.78 -0.12 4.66
CA TRP A 43 -1.71 0.25 3.74
C TRP A 43 -0.68 1.16 4.43
N GLU A 44 -1.15 2.09 5.26
CA GLU A 44 -0.27 2.99 6.01
C GLU A 44 0.64 2.20 6.96
N LEU A 45 0.07 1.26 7.72
CA LEU A 45 0.84 0.42 8.62
C LEU A 45 1.79 -0.49 7.86
N LEU A 46 1.35 -1.03 6.72
CA LEU A 46 2.19 -1.89 5.89
C LEU A 46 3.39 -1.11 5.34
N ALA A 47 3.19 0.12 4.90
CA ALA A 47 4.29 0.98 4.44
C ALA A 47 5.32 1.18 5.57
N GLY A 48 4.85 1.43 6.80
CA GLY A 48 5.73 1.56 7.97
C GLY A 48 6.50 0.29 8.27
N ALA A 49 5.85 -0.87 8.13
CA ALA A 49 6.50 -2.16 8.35
C ALA A 49 7.57 -2.43 7.29
N TYR A 50 7.29 -2.13 6.02
CA TYR A 50 8.27 -2.26 4.96
C TYR A 50 9.45 -1.29 5.14
N ASP A 51 9.18 -0.08 5.63
CA ASP A 51 10.24 0.88 5.93
C ASP A 51 11.18 0.32 6.99
N GLN A 52 10.63 -0.24 8.07
CA GLN A 52 11.41 -0.86 9.14
C GLN A 52 12.23 -2.05 8.61
N ASP A 53 11.68 -2.80 7.67
CA ASP A 53 12.33 -3.96 7.03
C ASP A 53 13.27 -3.55 5.91
N LYS A 54 13.42 -2.26 5.64
CA LYS A 54 14.29 -1.69 4.59
C LYS A 54 13.91 -2.17 3.18
N LYS A 55 12.63 -2.46 2.96
CA LYS A 55 12.09 -2.87 1.66
C LYS A 55 11.55 -1.64 0.93
N ILE A 56 12.45 -0.87 0.33
CA ILE A 56 12.13 0.45 -0.24
C ILE A 56 11.06 0.38 -1.33
N GLY A 57 11.20 -0.55 -2.27
CA GLY A 57 10.22 -0.70 -3.36
C GLY A 57 8.83 -1.03 -2.85
N LEU A 58 8.73 -1.99 -1.92
CA LEU A 58 7.45 -2.38 -1.32
C LEU A 58 6.86 -1.28 -0.46
N ARG A 59 7.70 -0.49 0.21
CA ARG A 59 7.24 0.67 0.98
C ARG A 59 6.52 1.65 0.06
N HIS A 60 7.13 2.04 -1.05
CA HIS A 60 6.51 2.97 -1.99
C HIS A 60 5.28 2.38 -2.66
N TYR A 61 5.28 1.07 -2.92
CA TYR A 61 4.09 0.38 -3.42
C TYR A 61 2.92 0.51 -2.42
N ALA A 62 3.17 0.25 -1.14
CA ALA A 62 2.14 0.37 -0.10
C ALA A 62 1.66 1.82 0.05
N LEU A 63 2.58 2.79 -0.02
CA LEU A 63 2.21 4.21 0.01
C LEU A 63 1.32 4.58 -1.18
N ALA A 64 1.61 4.02 -2.36
CA ALA A 64 0.79 4.25 -3.55
C ALA A 64 -0.64 3.76 -3.33
N GLU A 65 -0.80 2.56 -2.80
CA GLU A 65 -2.13 2.02 -2.51
C GLU A 65 -2.84 2.86 -1.44
N LYS A 66 -2.11 3.33 -0.43
CA LYS A 66 -2.68 4.24 0.56
C LYS A 66 -3.26 5.49 -0.10
N PHE A 67 -2.48 6.15 -0.95
CA PHE A 67 -2.94 7.33 -1.66
C PHE A 67 -4.14 7.03 -2.56
N ALA A 68 -4.15 5.85 -3.18
CA ALA A 68 -5.28 5.43 -4.01
C ALA A 68 -6.58 5.32 -3.19
N THR A 69 -6.51 4.80 -1.96
CA THR A 69 -7.69 4.74 -1.09
C THR A 69 -8.24 6.13 -0.77
N GLU A 70 -7.38 7.14 -0.81
CA GLU A 70 -7.75 8.53 -0.55
C GLU A 70 -8.19 9.28 -1.82
N GLY A 71 -8.15 8.62 -2.97
CA GLY A 71 -8.43 9.25 -4.26
C GLY A 71 -7.36 10.22 -4.73
N ALA A 72 -6.18 10.19 -4.11
CA ALA A 72 -5.05 11.07 -4.45
C ALA A 72 -4.23 10.45 -5.58
N TRP A 73 -4.82 10.41 -6.78
CA TRP A 73 -4.26 9.66 -7.91
C TRP A 73 -2.89 10.15 -8.37
N PRO A 74 -2.63 11.48 -8.50
CA PRO A 74 -1.28 11.92 -8.87
C PRO A 74 -0.21 11.46 -7.89
N SER A 75 -0.48 11.54 -6.58
CA SER A 75 0.45 11.08 -5.56
C SER A 75 0.63 9.56 -5.60
N ALA A 76 -0.45 8.82 -5.80
CA ALA A 76 -0.42 7.36 -5.92
C ALA A 76 0.44 6.93 -7.12
N ILE A 77 0.24 7.58 -8.27
CA ILE A 77 1.00 7.30 -9.49
C ILE A 77 2.50 7.58 -9.27
N GLU A 78 2.82 8.71 -8.65
CA GLU A 78 4.21 9.06 -8.37
C GLU A 78 4.89 8.02 -7.48
N GLN A 79 4.20 7.56 -6.45
CA GLN A 79 4.73 6.51 -5.56
C GLN A 79 4.97 5.21 -6.30
N LEU A 80 4.10 4.84 -7.24
CA LEU A 80 4.31 3.64 -8.06
C LEU A 80 5.51 3.78 -8.98
N ARG A 81 5.76 4.97 -9.53
CA ARG A 81 6.95 5.21 -10.36
C ARG A 81 8.22 5.04 -9.55
N ILE A 82 8.25 5.57 -8.33
CA ILE A 82 9.37 5.39 -7.41
C ILE A 82 9.56 3.91 -7.10
N ALA A 83 8.46 3.21 -6.78
CA ALA A 83 8.50 1.77 -6.51
C ALA A 83 9.05 0.99 -7.70
N ARG A 84 8.62 1.35 -8.92
CA ARG A 84 9.06 0.67 -10.14
C ARG A 84 10.57 0.73 -10.31
N THR A 85 11.14 1.90 -10.07
CA THR A 85 12.59 2.08 -10.13
C THR A 85 13.29 1.30 -9.02
N ALA A 86 12.73 1.35 -7.81
CA ALA A 86 13.37 0.73 -6.64
C ALA A 86 13.41 -0.80 -6.70
N VAL A 87 12.41 -1.45 -7.33
CA VAL A 87 12.40 -2.92 -7.45
C VAL A 87 13.36 -3.44 -8.52
N GLY A 88 13.85 -2.55 -9.40
CA GLY A 88 14.89 -2.88 -10.38
C GLY A 88 14.51 -4.05 -11.28
N THR A 89 15.30 -5.13 -11.19
CA THR A 89 15.13 -6.32 -12.04
C THR A 89 14.22 -7.39 -11.43
N ASP A 90 13.50 -7.10 -10.36
CA ASP A 90 12.49 -8.01 -9.84
C ASP A 90 11.29 -8.00 -10.78
N PHE A 91 11.27 -8.97 -11.70
CA PHE A 91 10.24 -9.02 -12.75
C PHE A 91 8.84 -9.22 -12.20
N TYR A 92 8.69 -9.99 -11.13
CA TYR A 92 7.37 -10.21 -10.53
C TYR A 92 6.82 -8.92 -9.95
N LEU A 93 7.58 -8.26 -9.08
CA LEU A 93 7.15 -7.00 -8.47
C LEU A 93 6.99 -5.91 -9.53
N GLY A 94 7.89 -5.86 -10.51
CA GLY A 94 7.78 -4.93 -11.63
C GLY A 94 6.46 -5.08 -12.38
N SER A 95 6.05 -6.32 -12.66
CA SER A 95 4.78 -6.60 -13.35
C SER A 95 3.57 -6.17 -12.52
N VAL A 96 3.60 -6.44 -11.22
CA VAL A 96 2.52 -6.01 -10.31
C VAL A 96 2.40 -4.50 -10.31
N ILE A 97 3.53 -3.80 -10.16
CA ILE A 97 3.57 -2.34 -10.13
C ILE A 97 3.08 -1.76 -11.46
N ASP A 98 3.53 -2.32 -12.58
CA ASP A 98 3.11 -1.85 -13.92
C ASP A 98 1.61 -2.00 -14.11
N ALA A 99 1.02 -3.11 -13.66
CA ALA A 99 -0.42 -3.32 -13.74
C ALA A 99 -1.19 -2.31 -12.87
N ARG A 100 -0.71 -2.05 -11.66
CA ARG A 100 -1.33 -1.06 -10.78
C ARG A 100 -1.19 0.35 -11.36
N LEU A 101 -0.04 0.66 -11.96
CA LEU A 101 0.20 1.96 -12.57
C LEU A 101 -0.84 2.23 -13.68
N ARG A 102 -1.06 1.24 -14.55
CA ARG A 102 -2.09 1.35 -15.59
C ARG A 102 -3.48 1.56 -14.99
N ALA A 103 -3.82 0.81 -13.95
CA ALA A 103 -5.11 0.93 -13.28
C ALA A 103 -5.31 2.33 -12.67
N PHE A 104 -4.28 2.86 -12.00
CA PHE A 104 -4.34 4.19 -11.38
C PHE A 104 -4.44 5.29 -12.43
N GLN A 105 -3.68 5.18 -13.52
CA GLN A 105 -3.74 6.13 -14.62
C GLN A 105 -5.13 6.15 -15.26
N ASN A 106 -5.73 4.98 -15.45
CA ASN A 106 -7.09 4.88 -16.00
C ASN A 106 -8.11 5.50 -15.05
N GLN A 107 -8.01 5.23 -13.76
CA GLN A 107 -8.91 5.79 -12.77
C GLN A 107 -8.81 7.33 -12.73
N TYR A 108 -7.60 7.84 -12.76
CA TYR A 108 -7.37 9.28 -12.77
C TYR A 108 -7.97 9.92 -14.04
N ARG A 109 -7.77 9.29 -15.18
CA ARG A 109 -8.33 9.78 -16.46
C ARG A 109 -9.85 9.81 -16.42
N GLU A 110 -10.47 8.76 -15.88
CA GLU A 110 -11.92 8.70 -15.73
C GLU A 110 -12.45 9.82 -14.84
N GLU A 111 -11.79 10.10 -13.73
CA GLU A 111 -12.17 11.20 -12.86
C GLU A 111 -12.05 12.55 -13.56
N GLN A 112 -10.98 12.77 -14.32
CA GLN A 112 -10.83 14.00 -15.08
C GLN A 112 -11.94 14.17 -16.13
N ASN A 113 -12.31 13.08 -16.80
CA ASN A 113 -13.40 13.09 -17.76
C ASN A 113 -14.75 13.41 -17.11
N GLU A 114 -15.02 12.85 -15.94
CA GLU A 114 -16.23 13.14 -15.17
C GLU A 114 -16.30 14.62 -14.78
N LYS A 115 -15.21 15.21 -14.35
CA LYS A 115 -15.13 16.63 -13.99
C LYS A 115 -15.40 17.53 -15.20
N ARG A 116 -14.94 17.11 -16.40
CA ARG A 116 -15.20 17.88 -17.64
C ARG A 116 -16.68 17.87 -18.04
N LYS A 117 -17.39 16.79 -17.74
CA LYS A 117 -18.82 16.67 -18.05
C LYS A 117 -19.70 17.43 -17.07
N GLY A 118 -19.21 17.63 -15.86
CA GLY A 118 -19.91 18.39 -14.84
C GLY A 118 -19.65 19.86 -14.94
#